data_090ae768e07f0b6523e973e9f81998b7
#
_entry.id   090ae768e07f0b6523e973e9f81998b7
#
_cell.length_a   1.000
_cell.length_b   1.000
_cell.length_c   1.000
_cell.angle_alpha   90.00
_cell.angle_beta   90.00
_cell.angle_gamma   90.00
#
_symmetry.space_group_name_H-M   'P 1'
#
loop_
_entity.id
_entity.type
_entity.pdbx_description
1 polymer ?
#
loop_
_entity_poly.entity_id
_entity_poly.type
_entity_poly.pdbx_seq_one_letter_code
_entity_poly.pdbx_strand_id
1 'polypeptide(L)'
;IARRQRQMCIRDRLYACHKAFYDPANMMLCVVGDVKPDEIAAIAEEILPNSRSEVIERDYGQEDMRVVEKCRREAMEVSMPQFLVGFKCPPAADGAALMRQDIIADIACDILLGDSSPLYQRLYDKGLINGSFGGGFDQLPGIAYLYAGGDSDAPETVVRAILDEAQRLAREGVDEAFYQQLRRASFGSTLRALNSFENIAVSVADGAFRGFDPFRFPEVYDSVTRADVEAFLRESIIEERSALSILIPKKEGASQ
;
A
#
# COMPACT_ATOMS: atom_id res chain seq x y z
N ILE A 1 8.05 -11.71 41.00
CA ILE A 1 7.36 -12.88 40.42
C ILE A 1 6.55 -12.48 39.19
N ALA A 2 5.72 -11.45 39.26
CA ALA A 2 4.89 -10.98 38.13
C ALA A 2 5.70 -10.53 36.91
N ARG A 3 6.91 -9.97 37.10
CA ARG A 3 7.81 -9.55 36.01
C ARG A 3 8.46 -10.75 35.30
N ARG A 4 8.86 -11.77 36.06
CA ARG A 4 9.37 -13.05 35.51
C ARG A 4 8.28 -13.84 34.78
N GLN A 5 7.07 -13.90 35.31
CA GLN A 5 5.93 -14.53 34.63
C GLN A 5 5.57 -13.82 33.34
N ARG A 6 5.55 -12.48 33.30
CA ARG A 6 5.30 -11.72 32.07
C ARG A 6 6.39 -11.97 31.01
N GLN A 7 7.66 -12.00 31.38
CA GLN A 7 8.76 -12.31 30.45
C GLN A 7 8.71 -13.75 29.93
N MET A 8 8.32 -14.70 30.75
CA MET A 8 8.14 -16.11 30.35
C MET A 8 6.97 -16.25 29.36
N CYS A 9 5.82 -15.60 29.63
CA CYS A 9 4.68 -15.56 28.70
C CYS A 9 5.02 -14.88 27.37
N ILE A 10 5.83 -13.81 27.36
CA ILE A 10 6.24 -13.14 26.13
C ILE A 10 7.15 -14.05 25.30
N ARG A 11 8.14 -14.68 25.92
CA ARG A 11 9.04 -15.63 25.26
C ARG A 11 8.28 -16.81 24.67
N ASP A 12 7.38 -17.41 25.44
CA ASP A 12 6.61 -18.57 24.98
C ASP A 12 5.67 -18.22 23.83
N ARG A 13 5.10 -16.99 23.84
CA ARG A 13 4.34 -16.46 22.70
C ARG A 13 5.21 -16.26 21.46
N LEU A 14 6.42 -15.73 21.62
CA LEU A 14 7.36 -15.56 20.50
C LEU A 14 7.71 -16.91 19.87
N TYR A 15 8.02 -17.93 20.68
CA TYR A 15 8.27 -19.27 20.15
C TYR A 15 7.03 -19.90 19.51
N ALA A 16 5.85 -19.69 20.08
CA ALA A 16 4.60 -20.17 19.48
C ALA A 16 4.32 -19.49 18.13
N CYS A 17 4.50 -18.17 18.04
CA CYS A 17 4.38 -17.43 16.79
C CYS A 17 5.43 -17.89 15.77
N HIS A 18 6.70 -18.01 16.18
CA HIS A 18 7.74 -18.50 15.29
C HIS A 18 7.40 -19.90 14.75
N LYS A 19 7.02 -20.84 15.62
CA LYS A 19 6.65 -22.19 15.21
C LYS A 19 5.44 -22.21 14.26
N ALA A 20 4.49 -21.29 14.45
CA ALA A 20 3.30 -21.21 13.62
C ALA A 20 3.58 -20.60 12.23
N PHE A 21 4.37 -19.53 12.17
CA PHE A 21 4.56 -18.77 10.94
C PHE A 21 5.79 -19.18 10.12
N TYR A 22 6.84 -19.67 10.77
CA TYR A 22 8.08 -20.13 10.12
C TYR A 22 8.07 -21.66 9.87
N ASP A 23 6.93 -22.16 9.45
CA ASP A 23 6.79 -23.54 8.98
C ASP A 23 6.95 -23.58 7.46
N PRO A 24 7.71 -24.54 6.88
CA PRO A 24 7.88 -24.66 5.43
C PRO A 24 6.57 -24.67 4.63
N ALA A 25 5.48 -25.20 5.21
CA ALA A 25 4.16 -25.18 4.58
C ALA A 25 3.57 -23.77 4.41
N ASN A 26 4.05 -22.79 5.19
CA ASN A 26 3.61 -21.39 5.15
C ASN A 26 4.66 -20.46 4.50
N MET A 27 5.71 -21.01 3.91
CA MET A 27 6.83 -20.26 3.35
C MET A 27 6.98 -20.52 1.86
N MET A 28 7.62 -19.61 1.16
CA MET A 28 8.01 -19.74 -0.22
C MET A 28 9.50 -19.49 -0.37
N LEU A 29 10.20 -20.39 -1.05
CA LEU A 29 11.58 -20.18 -1.47
C LEU A 29 11.58 -19.66 -2.90
N CYS A 30 12.04 -18.44 -3.10
CA CYS A 30 12.24 -17.86 -4.42
C CYS A 30 13.73 -17.56 -4.62
N VAL A 31 14.30 -18.07 -5.71
CA VAL A 31 15.71 -17.87 -6.04
C VAL A 31 15.81 -17.33 -7.45
N VAL A 32 16.52 -16.21 -7.62
CA VAL A 32 16.73 -15.54 -8.91
C VAL A 32 18.23 -15.37 -9.14
N GLY A 33 18.72 -15.88 -10.27
CA GLY A 33 20.14 -15.79 -10.63
C GLY A 33 20.54 -16.86 -11.64
N ASP A 34 21.84 -16.97 -11.88
CA ASP A 34 22.42 -18.04 -12.71
C ASP A 34 22.57 -19.32 -11.88
N VAL A 35 21.45 -20.01 -11.68
CA VAL A 35 21.35 -21.22 -10.84
C VAL A 35 20.62 -22.31 -11.59
N LYS A 36 20.89 -23.57 -11.22
CA LYS A 36 20.14 -24.71 -11.73
C LYS A 36 19.02 -25.06 -10.77
N PRO A 37 17.75 -25.00 -11.20
CA PRO A 37 16.59 -25.26 -10.35
C PRO A 37 16.65 -26.61 -9.63
N ASP A 38 17.08 -27.66 -10.32
CA ASP A 38 17.18 -29.03 -9.76
C ASP A 38 18.20 -29.12 -8.61
N GLU A 39 19.33 -28.40 -8.72
CA GLU A 39 20.34 -28.36 -7.64
C GLU A 39 19.78 -27.62 -6.40
N ILE A 40 19.05 -26.52 -6.60
CA ILE A 40 18.40 -25.78 -5.51
C ILE A 40 17.32 -26.64 -4.86
N ALA A 41 16.49 -27.32 -5.65
CA ALA A 41 15.45 -28.22 -5.14
C ALA A 41 16.06 -29.34 -4.30
N ALA A 42 17.12 -29.98 -4.76
CA ALA A 42 17.80 -31.07 -4.02
C ALA A 42 18.36 -30.56 -2.68
N ILE A 43 18.99 -29.38 -2.65
CA ILE A 43 19.49 -28.76 -1.41
C ILE A 43 18.33 -28.44 -0.47
N ALA A 44 17.23 -27.91 -0.99
CA ALA A 44 16.04 -27.59 -0.18
C ALA A 44 15.43 -28.86 0.43
N GLU A 45 15.31 -29.95 -0.33
CA GLU A 45 14.82 -31.24 0.15
C GLU A 45 15.72 -31.86 1.23
N GLU A 46 17.04 -31.66 1.13
CA GLU A 46 17.99 -32.16 2.13
C GLU A 46 17.94 -31.38 3.45
N ILE A 47 17.79 -30.06 3.38
CA ILE A 47 17.93 -29.17 4.55
C ILE A 47 16.59 -28.91 5.24
N LEU A 48 15.51 -28.77 4.45
CA LEU A 48 14.20 -28.44 5.02
C LEU A 48 13.56 -29.68 5.67
N PRO A 49 13.03 -29.54 6.88
CA PRO A 49 12.33 -30.64 7.51
C PRO A 49 11.08 -30.98 6.69
N ASN A 50 10.77 -32.27 6.59
CA ASN A 50 9.50 -32.74 6.04
C ASN A 50 8.36 -32.17 6.91
N SER A 51 7.83 -31.03 6.51
CA SER A 51 6.68 -30.46 7.18
C SER A 51 5.42 -31.23 6.78
N ARG A 52 4.67 -31.70 7.78
CA ARG A 52 3.32 -32.22 7.63
C ARG A 52 2.29 -31.22 8.15
N SER A 53 2.72 -30.00 8.41
CA SER A 53 1.86 -28.95 8.93
C SER A 53 0.86 -28.55 7.86
N GLU A 54 -0.38 -28.37 8.25
CA GLU A 54 -1.39 -27.77 7.39
C GLU A 54 -1.05 -26.28 7.20
N VAL A 55 -1.32 -25.76 6.01
CA VAL A 55 -1.23 -24.32 5.76
C VAL A 55 -2.16 -23.60 6.74
N ILE A 56 -1.61 -22.63 7.48
CA ILE A 56 -2.40 -21.87 8.43
C ILE A 56 -3.38 -20.99 7.66
N GLU A 57 -4.65 -21.25 7.84
CA GLU A 57 -5.72 -20.41 7.33
C GLU A 57 -5.69 -19.08 8.09
N ARG A 58 -5.64 -17.97 7.33
CA ARG A 58 -5.61 -16.63 7.88
C ARG A 58 -7.02 -16.06 7.89
N ASP A 59 -7.50 -15.74 9.07
CA ASP A 59 -8.74 -14.97 9.22
C ASP A 59 -8.41 -13.47 9.27
N TYR A 60 -8.71 -12.77 8.19
CA TYR A 60 -8.55 -11.30 8.11
C TYR A 60 -9.78 -10.56 8.64
N GLY A 61 -10.83 -11.26 9.04
CA GLY A 61 -12.10 -10.68 9.45
C GLY A 61 -12.83 -10.01 8.27
N GLN A 62 -13.82 -9.20 8.63
CA GLN A 62 -14.57 -8.39 7.66
C GLN A 62 -14.44 -6.92 8.06
N GLU A 63 -13.92 -6.10 7.16
CA GLU A 63 -13.77 -4.67 7.39
C GLU A 63 -14.98 -3.91 6.83
N ASP A 64 -15.65 -3.15 7.70
CA ASP A 64 -16.74 -2.27 7.27
C ASP A 64 -16.18 -1.08 6.49
N MET A 65 -16.80 -0.74 5.36
CA MET A 65 -16.46 0.45 4.58
C MET A 65 -16.72 1.75 5.33
N ARG A 66 -17.55 1.73 6.38
CA ARG A 66 -17.80 2.89 7.22
C ARG A 66 -16.62 3.19 8.14
N VAL A 67 -16.26 4.47 8.24
CA VAL A 67 -15.24 4.95 9.17
C VAL A 67 -15.90 5.29 10.50
N VAL A 68 -15.36 4.75 11.61
CA VAL A 68 -15.87 4.99 12.96
C VAL A 68 -15.38 6.34 13.50
N GLU A 69 -14.09 6.62 13.38
CA GLU A 69 -13.47 7.88 13.82
C GLU A 69 -12.91 8.63 12.61
N LYS A 70 -13.53 9.76 12.27
CA LYS A 70 -13.16 10.52 11.07
C LYS A 70 -11.87 11.34 11.22
N CYS A 71 -11.54 11.77 12.44
CA CYS A 71 -10.34 12.57 12.67
C CYS A 71 -9.79 12.30 14.07
N ARG A 72 -8.50 11.99 14.13
CA ARG A 72 -7.75 11.83 15.38
C ARG A 72 -6.58 12.79 15.41
N ARG A 73 -6.36 13.45 16.56
CA ARG A 73 -5.23 14.36 16.78
C ARG A 73 -4.47 13.93 18.03
N GLU A 74 -3.16 13.81 17.90
CA GLU A 74 -2.27 13.46 19.01
C GLU A 74 -1.08 14.42 19.09
N ALA A 75 -0.72 14.83 20.32
CA ALA A 75 0.47 15.62 20.54
C ALA A 75 1.68 14.69 20.70
N MET A 76 2.68 14.85 19.84
CA MET A 76 3.90 14.04 19.82
C MET A 76 5.15 14.90 19.69
N GLU A 77 6.33 14.28 19.85
CA GLU A 77 7.63 14.96 19.66
C GLU A 77 7.96 15.04 18.17
N VAL A 78 7.26 15.92 17.48
CA VAL A 78 7.47 16.24 16.06
C VAL A 78 7.81 17.72 15.93
N SER A 79 8.57 18.10 14.91
CA SER A 79 9.01 19.49 14.69
C SER A 79 7.91 20.37 14.07
N MET A 80 7.03 19.75 13.28
CA MET A 80 5.89 20.41 12.64
C MET A 80 4.72 19.43 12.53
N PRO A 81 3.49 19.93 12.30
CA PRO A 81 2.34 19.05 12.17
C PRO A 81 2.49 18.09 10.98
N GLN A 82 2.17 16.82 11.23
CA GLN A 82 2.17 15.75 10.22
C GLN A 82 0.77 15.20 10.10
N PHE A 83 0.39 14.79 8.91
CA PHE A 83 -0.91 14.17 8.70
C PHE A 83 -0.84 12.95 7.81
N LEU A 84 -1.82 12.08 7.99
CA LEU A 84 -2.11 10.95 7.12
C LEU A 84 -3.62 10.85 6.96
N VAL A 85 -4.11 10.92 5.74
CA VAL A 85 -5.50 10.64 5.39
C VAL A 85 -5.57 9.31 4.65
N GLY A 86 -6.49 8.44 5.03
CA GLY A 86 -6.79 7.19 4.33
C GLY A 86 -8.23 7.19 3.83
N PHE A 87 -8.45 6.63 2.65
CA PHE A 87 -9.76 6.43 2.02
C PHE A 87 -9.97 4.94 1.82
N LYS A 88 -10.96 4.35 2.47
CA LYS A 88 -11.29 2.93 2.27
C LYS A 88 -11.82 2.70 0.86
N CYS A 89 -11.21 1.76 0.16
CA CYS A 89 -11.57 1.36 -1.20
C CYS A 89 -12.16 -0.06 -1.22
N PRO A 90 -13.04 -0.37 -2.15
CA PRO A 90 -13.45 -1.75 -2.38
C PRO A 90 -12.23 -2.60 -2.77
N PRO A 91 -11.93 -3.70 -2.05
CA PRO A 91 -10.83 -4.57 -2.41
C PRO A 91 -11.18 -5.38 -3.67
N ALA A 92 -10.17 -5.70 -4.49
CA ALA A 92 -10.34 -6.65 -5.58
C ALA A 92 -10.57 -8.07 -5.04
N ALA A 93 -11.21 -8.90 -5.85
CA ALA A 93 -11.60 -10.24 -5.41
C ALA A 93 -10.40 -11.18 -5.25
N ASP A 94 -9.54 -11.30 -6.26
CA ASP A 94 -8.41 -12.24 -6.28
C ASP A 94 -7.45 -11.99 -7.46
N GLY A 95 -6.32 -12.65 -7.43
CA GLY A 95 -5.39 -12.93 -8.52
C GLY A 95 -5.20 -11.79 -9.53
N ALA A 96 -5.62 -12.01 -10.76
CA ALA A 96 -5.45 -11.04 -11.85
C ALA A 96 -6.19 -9.72 -11.59
N ALA A 97 -7.31 -9.74 -10.85
CA ALA A 97 -8.04 -8.55 -10.47
C ALA A 97 -7.25 -7.69 -9.47
N LEU A 98 -6.50 -8.31 -8.55
CA LEU A 98 -5.60 -7.61 -7.62
C LEU A 98 -4.53 -6.84 -8.39
N MET A 99 -3.81 -7.51 -9.29
CA MET A 99 -2.76 -6.84 -10.09
C MET A 99 -3.33 -5.71 -10.95
N ARG A 100 -4.52 -5.90 -11.53
CA ARG A 100 -5.17 -4.87 -12.32
C ARG A 100 -5.56 -3.66 -11.46
N GLN A 101 -6.07 -3.89 -10.26
CA GLN A 101 -6.42 -2.81 -9.33
C GLN A 101 -5.18 -2.07 -8.85
N ASP A 102 -4.07 -2.77 -8.55
CA ASP A 102 -2.79 -2.15 -8.19
C ASP A 102 -2.32 -1.18 -9.28
N ILE A 103 -2.33 -1.60 -10.55
CA ILE A 103 -1.91 -0.77 -11.68
C ILE A 103 -2.83 0.45 -11.88
N ILE A 104 -4.15 0.25 -11.79
CA ILE A 104 -5.11 1.35 -11.90
C ILE A 104 -4.91 2.35 -10.76
N ALA A 105 -4.74 1.86 -9.53
CA ALA A 105 -4.56 2.68 -8.35
C ALA A 105 -3.24 3.45 -8.38
N ASP A 106 -2.14 2.83 -8.84
CA ASP A 106 -0.84 3.46 -9.01
C ASP A 106 -0.93 4.68 -9.96
N ILE A 107 -1.52 4.47 -11.15
CA ILE A 107 -1.74 5.55 -12.10
C ILE A 107 -2.69 6.62 -11.52
N ALA A 108 -3.74 6.23 -10.80
CA ALA A 108 -4.68 7.14 -10.17
C ALA A 108 -4.03 8.00 -9.07
N CYS A 109 -3.16 7.38 -8.25
CA CYS A 109 -2.39 8.08 -7.24
C CYS A 109 -1.45 9.11 -7.88
N ASP A 110 -0.74 8.74 -8.94
CA ASP A 110 0.14 9.68 -9.66
C ASP A 110 -0.64 10.85 -10.28
N ILE A 111 -1.82 10.60 -10.85
CA ILE A 111 -2.69 11.64 -11.40
C ILE A 111 -3.18 12.60 -10.31
N LEU A 112 -3.54 12.10 -9.14
CA LEU A 112 -4.12 12.92 -8.07
C LEU A 112 -3.05 13.55 -7.17
N LEU A 113 -2.05 12.77 -6.76
CA LEU A 113 -1.12 13.10 -5.67
C LEU A 113 0.34 13.25 -6.12
N GLY A 114 0.70 12.74 -7.31
CA GLY A 114 2.08 12.73 -7.80
C GLY A 114 2.65 14.14 -8.00
N ASP A 115 3.97 14.26 -7.95
CA ASP A 115 4.70 15.55 -8.04
C ASP A 115 4.37 16.36 -9.29
N SER A 116 4.01 15.69 -10.39
CA SER A 116 3.59 16.31 -11.64
C SER A 116 2.10 16.65 -11.70
N SER A 117 1.32 16.29 -10.68
CA SER A 117 -0.11 16.56 -10.66
C SER A 117 -0.41 18.06 -10.46
N PRO A 118 -1.46 18.59 -11.10
CA PRO A 118 -1.88 19.97 -10.86
C PRO A 118 -2.24 20.27 -9.40
N LEU A 119 -2.72 19.26 -8.65
CA LEU A 119 -3.01 19.41 -7.23
C LEU A 119 -1.74 19.63 -6.42
N TYR A 120 -0.73 18.75 -6.61
CA TYR A 120 0.55 18.87 -5.92
C TYR A 120 1.17 20.25 -6.13
N GLN A 121 1.28 20.68 -7.38
CA GLN A 121 1.87 21.96 -7.72
C GLN A 121 1.15 23.14 -7.05
N ARG A 122 -0.19 23.16 -7.09
CA ARG A 122 -0.99 24.22 -6.42
C ARG A 122 -0.80 24.25 -4.90
N LEU A 123 -0.70 23.06 -4.26
CA LEU A 123 -0.51 22.98 -2.81
C LEU A 123 0.91 23.38 -2.43
N TYR A 124 1.91 22.95 -3.21
CA TYR A 124 3.31 23.27 -3.00
C TYR A 124 3.58 24.79 -3.18
N ASP A 125 3.07 25.40 -4.25
CA ASP A 125 3.20 26.85 -4.52
C ASP A 125 2.56 27.71 -3.43
N LYS A 126 1.49 27.21 -2.78
CA LYS A 126 0.84 27.86 -1.63
C LYS A 126 1.54 27.61 -0.30
N GLY A 127 2.59 26.79 -0.28
CA GLY A 127 3.28 26.39 0.95
C GLY A 127 2.43 25.53 1.90
N LEU A 128 1.37 24.89 1.39
CA LEU A 128 0.51 24.00 2.20
C LEU A 128 1.10 22.61 2.38
N ILE A 129 2.01 22.21 1.50
CA ILE A 129 2.78 20.96 1.56
C ILE A 129 4.24 21.24 1.24
N ASN A 130 5.10 20.29 1.55
CA ASN A 130 6.51 20.27 1.18
C ASN A 130 6.87 18.95 0.47
N GLY A 131 8.16 18.69 0.25
CA GLY A 131 8.65 17.48 -0.40
C GLY A 131 8.40 16.17 0.35
N SER A 132 7.84 16.21 1.57
CA SER A 132 7.41 15.01 2.31
C SER A 132 6.00 14.53 1.92
N PHE A 133 5.24 15.36 1.19
CA PHE A 133 3.89 14.99 0.76
C PHE A 133 3.93 13.92 -0.33
N GLY A 134 3.12 12.91 -0.15
CA GLY A 134 2.92 11.84 -1.11
C GLY A 134 1.75 10.96 -0.70
N GLY A 135 1.52 9.94 -1.49
CA GLY A 135 0.46 8.98 -1.22
C GLY A 135 0.65 7.69 -2.01
N GLY A 136 -0.26 6.78 -1.85
CA GLY A 136 -0.24 5.49 -2.51
C GLY A 136 -1.51 4.69 -2.26
N PHE A 137 -1.47 3.47 -2.70
CA PHE A 137 -2.55 2.50 -2.53
C PHE A 137 -1.99 1.20 -1.97
N ASP A 138 -2.68 0.64 -1.00
CA ASP A 138 -2.37 -0.67 -0.45
C ASP A 138 -3.63 -1.54 -0.42
N GLN A 139 -3.47 -2.83 -0.65
CA GLN A 139 -4.53 -3.80 -0.50
C GLN A 139 -4.04 -5.10 0.13
N LEU A 140 -4.86 -5.62 1.02
CA LEU A 140 -4.73 -6.90 1.68
C LEU A 140 -6.03 -7.68 1.48
N PRO A 141 -6.07 -8.99 1.73
CA PRO A 141 -7.32 -9.74 1.65
C PRO A 141 -8.42 -9.08 2.49
N GLY A 142 -9.50 -8.69 1.84
CA GLY A 142 -10.68 -8.07 2.47
C GLY A 142 -10.57 -6.57 2.78
N ILE A 143 -9.44 -5.91 2.53
CA ILE A 143 -9.27 -4.46 2.74
C ILE A 143 -8.42 -3.84 1.64
N ALA A 144 -8.82 -2.66 1.19
CA ALA A 144 -8.01 -1.81 0.32
C ALA A 144 -8.17 -0.34 0.74
N TYR A 145 -7.12 0.45 0.61
CA TYR A 145 -7.16 1.87 0.94
C TYR A 145 -6.16 2.67 0.12
N LEU A 146 -6.60 3.86 -0.30
CA LEU A 146 -5.73 4.90 -0.82
C LEU A 146 -5.35 5.81 0.35
N TYR A 147 -4.12 6.28 0.39
CA TYR A 147 -3.67 7.20 1.44
C TYR A 147 -2.86 8.36 0.86
N ALA A 148 -2.86 9.47 1.59
CA ALA A 148 -2.00 10.61 1.34
C ALA A 148 -1.55 11.22 2.66
N GLY A 149 -0.34 11.75 2.70
CA GLY A 149 0.18 12.35 3.93
C GLY A 149 1.46 13.14 3.69
N GLY A 150 1.94 13.75 4.78
CA GLY A 150 3.14 14.56 4.81
C GLY A 150 3.07 15.62 5.90
N ASP A 151 3.98 16.58 5.81
CA ASP A 151 4.02 17.71 6.73
C ASP A 151 3.12 18.83 6.21
N SER A 152 2.31 19.43 7.09
CA SER A 152 1.48 20.59 6.74
C SER A 152 1.02 21.35 7.98
N ASP A 153 1.05 22.68 7.95
CA ASP A 153 0.44 23.51 8.98
C ASP A 153 -1.09 23.59 8.88
N ALA A 154 -1.66 23.11 7.77
CA ALA A 154 -3.10 23.14 7.50
C ALA A 154 -3.61 21.81 6.92
N PRO A 155 -3.48 20.67 7.64
CA PRO A 155 -3.83 19.35 7.15
C PRO A 155 -5.24 19.24 6.56
N GLU A 156 -6.24 19.81 7.23
CA GLU A 156 -7.63 19.75 6.77
C GLU A 156 -7.85 20.49 5.45
N THR A 157 -7.09 21.55 5.22
CA THR A 157 -7.13 22.29 3.95
C THR A 157 -6.57 21.44 2.82
N VAL A 158 -5.49 20.69 3.09
CA VAL A 158 -4.91 19.76 2.12
C VAL A 158 -5.89 18.63 1.81
N VAL A 159 -6.49 18.01 2.83
CA VAL A 159 -7.48 16.93 2.63
C VAL A 159 -8.69 17.42 1.85
N ARG A 160 -9.19 18.63 2.14
CA ARG A 160 -10.30 19.23 1.36
C ARG A 160 -9.89 19.42 -0.11
N ALA A 161 -8.68 19.90 -0.37
CA ALA A 161 -8.19 20.08 -1.74
C ALA A 161 -8.06 18.74 -2.50
N ILE A 162 -7.68 17.65 -1.82
CA ILE A 162 -7.66 16.29 -2.41
C ILE A 162 -9.08 15.87 -2.82
N LEU A 163 -10.07 16.03 -1.92
CA LEU A 163 -11.47 15.71 -2.19
C LEU A 163 -12.03 16.54 -3.35
N ASP A 164 -11.78 17.85 -3.34
CA ASP A 164 -12.27 18.76 -4.38
C ASP A 164 -11.66 18.42 -5.76
N GLU A 165 -10.36 18.09 -5.79
CA GLU A 165 -9.69 17.68 -7.03
C GLU A 165 -10.21 16.34 -7.56
N ALA A 166 -10.41 15.35 -6.68
CA ALA A 166 -11.00 14.07 -7.07
C ALA A 166 -12.42 14.25 -7.65
N GLN A 167 -13.23 15.13 -7.04
CA GLN A 167 -14.55 15.48 -7.56
C GLN A 167 -14.47 16.22 -8.91
N ARG A 168 -13.47 17.10 -9.09
CA ARG A 168 -13.23 17.77 -10.38
C ARG A 168 -12.89 16.73 -11.45
N LEU A 169 -11.95 15.83 -11.17
CA LEU A 169 -11.56 14.78 -12.11
C LEU A 169 -12.74 13.84 -12.44
N ALA A 170 -13.60 13.55 -11.47
CA ALA A 170 -14.79 12.75 -11.71
C ALA A 170 -15.82 13.42 -12.65
N ARG A 171 -15.89 14.76 -12.67
CA ARG A 171 -16.82 15.52 -13.51
C ARG A 171 -16.25 15.87 -14.89
N GLU A 172 -15.00 16.29 -14.92
CA GLU A 172 -14.33 16.84 -16.13
C GLU A 172 -13.53 15.78 -16.87
N GLY A 173 -13.23 14.66 -16.21
CA GLY A 173 -12.34 13.64 -16.71
C GLY A 173 -10.86 13.98 -16.49
N VAL A 174 -10.01 13.01 -16.75
CA VAL A 174 -8.56 13.12 -16.76
C VAL A 174 -8.09 13.53 -18.17
N ASP A 175 -7.12 14.43 -18.26
CA ASP A 175 -6.52 14.75 -19.56
C ASP A 175 -5.87 13.50 -20.18
N GLU A 176 -6.18 13.24 -21.45
CA GLU A 176 -5.72 12.03 -22.14
C GLU A 176 -4.20 11.99 -22.28
N ALA A 177 -3.57 13.11 -22.59
CA ALA A 177 -2.12 13.17 -22.78
C ALA A 177 -1.40 12.93 -21.44
N PHE A 178 -1.92 13.49 -20.34
CA PHE A 178 -1.40 13.30 -18.99
C PHE A 178 -1.58 11.84 -18.53
N TYR A 179 -2.76 11.24 -18.73
CA TYR A 179 -2.98 9.82 -18.48
C TYR A 179 -1.98 8.94 -19.23
N GLN A 180 -1.80 9.16 -20.53
CA GLN A 180 -0.87 8.37 -21.35
C GLN A 180 0.59 8.56 -20.93
N GLN A 181 0.95 9.74 -20.45
CA GLN A 181 2.28 10.01 -19.92
C GLN A 181 2.53 9.18 -18.63
N LEU A 182 1.63 9.25 -17.67
CA LEU A 182 1.77 8.54 -16.40
C LEU A 182 1.66 7.03 -16.57
N ARG A 183 0.75 6.54 -17.41
CA ARG A 183 0.67 5.12 -17.75
C ARG A 183 2.00 4.58 -18.30
N ARG A 184 2.66 5.33 -19.20
CA ARG A 184 3.98 4.96 -19.73
C ARG A 184 5.08 5.05 -18.69
N ALA A 185 5.03 6.01 -17.79
CA ALA A 185 5.99 6.17 -16.70
C ALA A 185 5.89 5.00 -15.72
N SER A 186 4.69 4.63 -15.28
CA SER A 186 4.41 3.51 -14.40
C SER A 186 4.85 2.18 -15.03
N PHE A 187 4.47 1.92 -16.31
CA PHE A 187 4.95 0.76 -17.05
C PHE A 187 6.48 0.69 -17.13
N GLY A 188 7.13 1.82 -17.46
CA GLY A 188 8.59 1.90 -17.55
C GLY A 188 9.28 1.69 -16.20
N SER A 189 8.65 2.10 -15.09
CA SER A 189 9.13 1.85 -13.73
C SER A 189 9.06 0.36 -13.39
N THR A 190 7.94 -0.29 -13.68
CA THR A 190 7.76 -1.75 -13.49
C THR A 190 8.78 -2.54 -14.32
N LEU A 191 8.96 -2.17 -15.60
CA LEU A 191 9.95 -2.81 -16.46
C LEU A 191 11.38 -2.63 -15.92
N ARG A 192 11.71 -1.47 -15.39
CA ARG A 192 13.04 -1.17 -14.81
C ARG A 192 13.28 -1.96 -13.52
N ALA A 193 12.24 -2.22 -12.73
CA ALA A 193 12.34 -3.03 -11.52
C ALA A 193 12.82 -4.46 -11.81
N LEU A 194 12.60 -4.99 -13.02
CA LEU A 194 13.11 -6.30 -13.45
C LEU A 194 14.64 -6.36 -13.63
N ASN A 195 15.37 -5.25 -13.54
CA ASN A 195 16.84 -5.26 -13.50
C ASN A 195 17.40 -5.64 -12.11
N SER A 196 16.57 -5.77 -11.10
CA SER A 196 16.96 -6.17 -9.76
C SER A 196 16.47 -7.58 -9.46
N PHE A 197 17.41 -8.48 -9.15
CA PHE A 197 17.07 -9.85 -8.73
C PHE A 197 16.20 -9.88 -7.47
N GLU A 198 16.45 -8.95 -6.54
CA GLU A 198 15.65 -8.81 -5.33
C GLU A 198 14.20 -8.43 -5.66
N ASN A 199 14.00 -7.42 -6.51
CA ASN A 199 12.66 -7.01 -6.92
C ASN A 199 11.91 -8.13 -7.66
N ILE A 200 12.60 -8.88 -8.51
CA ILE A 200 12.01 -10.06 -9.18
C ILE A 200 11.59 -11.10 -8.15
N ALA A 201 12.49 -11.44 -7.21
CA ALA A 201 12.18 -12.44 -6.18
C ALA A 201 10.98 -12.03 -5.32
N VAL A 202 10.94 -10.77 -4.87
CA VAL A 202 9.82 -10.23 -4.08
C VAL A 202 8.53 -10.24 -4.89
N SER A 203 8.56 -9.77 -6.15
CA SER A 203 7.37 -9.73 -7.01
C SER A 203 6.80 -11.12 -7.29
N VAL A 204 7.67 -12.11 -7.53
CA VAL A 204 7.25 -13.50 -7.76
C VAL A 204 6.65 -14.10 -6.49
N ALA A 205 7.27 -13.85 -5.33
CA ALA A 205 6.75 -14.33 -4.05
C ALA A 205 5.39 -13.68 -3.71
N ASP A 206 5.28 -12.36 -3.89
CA ASP A 206 4.01 -11.64 -3.69
C ASP A 206 2.92 -12.15 -4.62
N GLY A 207 3.22 -12.27 -5.92
CA GLY A 207 2.29 -12.81 -6.90
C GLY A 207 1.80 -14.21 -6.56
N ALA A 208 2.70 -15.09 -6.08
CA ALA A 208 2.32 -16.44 -5.67
C ALA A 208 1.39 -16.44 -4.43
N PHE A 209 1.66 -15.60 -3.42
CA PHE A 209 0.78 -15.47 -2.25
C PHE A 209 -0.56 -14.82 -2.58
N ARG A 210 -0.61 -13.93 -3.56
CA ARG A 210 -1.81 -13.19 -3.98
C ARG A 210 -2.53 -13.84 -5.18
N GLY A 211 -1.98 -14.91 -5.74
CA GLY A 211 -2.61 -15.71 -6.80
C GLY A 211 -2.52 -15.11 -8.20
N PHE A 212 -1.46 -14.36 -8.53
CA PHE A 212 -1.22 -13.85 -9.88
C PHE A 212 0.23 -14.05 -10.34
N ASP A 213 0.41 -14.03 -11.67
CA ASP A 213 1.73 -14.04 -12.30
C ASP A 213 2.18 -12.59 -12.57
N PRO A 214 3.23 -12.09 -11.88
CA PRO A 214 3.70 -10.72 -12.04
C PRO A 214 4.23 -10.44 -13.44
N PHE A 215 4.68 -11.43 -14.20
CA PHE A 215 5.18 -11.24 -15.57
C PHE A 215 4.06 -10.97 -16.59
N ARG A 216 2.81 -11.12 -16.21
CA ARG A 216 1.67 -10.74 -17.05
C ARG A 216 1.32 -9.24 -16.98
N PHE A 217 2.11 -8.44 -16.28
CA PHE A 217 1.87 -6.99 -16.18
C PHE A 217 1.71 -6.28 -17.55
N PRO A 218 2.42 -6.64 -18.64
CA PRO A 218 2.22 -5.96 -19.93
C PRO A 218 0.80 -6.11 -20.45
N GLU A 219 0.22 -7.31 -20.36
CA GLU A 219 -1.15 -7.59 -20.78
C GLU A 219 -2.16 -6.79 -19.93
N VAL A 220 -1.88 -6.67 -18.64
CA VAL A 220 -2.74 -5.90 -17.72
C VAL A 220 -2.68 -4.41 -18.04
N TYR A 221 -1.48 -3.84 -18.25
CA TYR A 221 -1.34 -2.44 -18.68
C TYR A 221 -2.07 -2.16 -19.99
N ASP A 222 -2.06 -3.11 -20.94
CA ASP A 222 -2.79 -2.96 -22.20
C ASP A 222 -4.32 -2.97 -22.02
N SER A 223 -4.80 -3.62 -20.97
CA SER A 223 -6.23 -3.66 -20.64
C SER A 223 -6.71 -2.45 -19.82
N VAL A 224 -5.81 -1.69 -19.19
CA VAL A 224 -6.17 -0.53 -18.36
C VAL A 224 -6.44 0.68 -19.22
N THR A 225 -7.61 1.28 -19.03
CA THR A 225 -8.06 2.47 -19.75
C THR A 225 -8.14 3.69 -18.83
N ARG A 226 -8.19 4.88 -19.42
CA ARG A 226 -8.45 6.13 -18.68
C ARG A 226 -9.76 6.06 -17.90
N ALA A 227 -10.80 5.47 -18.49
CA ALA A 227 -12.11 5.32 -17.86
C ALA A 227 -12.05 4.46 -16.58
N ASP A 228 -11.18 3.44 -16.53
CA ASP A 228 -10.96 2.64 -15.32
C ASP A 228 -10.35 3.47 -14.20
N VAL A 229 -9.37 4.32 -14.53
CA VAL A 229 -8.72 5.22 -13.56
C VAL A 229 -9.70 6.28 -13.03
N GLU A 230 -10.52 6.86 -13.92
CA GLU A 230 -11.58 7.82 -13.55
C GLU A 230 -12.64 7.16 -12.65
N ALA A 231 -13.01 5.92 -12.95
CA ALA A 231 -13.95 5.15 -12.13
C ALA A 231 -13.34 4.86 -10.74
N PHE A 232 -12.08 4.43 -10.70
CA PHE A 232 -11.39 4.16 -9.45
C PHE A 232 -11.31 5.42 -8.56
N LEU A 233 -10.92 6.58 -9.09
CA LEU A 233 -10.88 7.84 -8.34
C LEU A 233 -12.26 8.20 -7.77
N ARG A 234 -13.31 8.09 -8.58
CA ARG A 234 -14.69 8.38 -8.16
C ARG A 234 -15.19 7.46 -7.06
N GLU A 235 -14.81 6.18 -7.09
CA GLU A 235 -15.28 5.16 -6.16
C GLU A 235 -14.43 5.08 -4.88
N SER A 236 -13.19 5.55 -4.94
CA SER A 236 -12.23 5.46 -3.83
C SER A 236 -12.17 6.73 -2.99
N ILE A 237 -12.18 7.92 -3.61
CA ILE A 237 -12.02 9.19 -2.88
C ILE A 237 -13.39 9.71 -2.42
N ILE A 238 -13.88 9.13 -1.35
CA ILE A 238 -15.20 9.43 -0.77
C ILE A 238 -15.03 9.92 0.67
N GLU A 239 -15.56 11.11 0.99
CA GLU A 239 -15.42 11.76 2.30
C GLU A 239 -15.95 10.89 3.45
N GLU A 240 -17.05 10.16 3.24
CA GLU A 240 -17.65 9.29 4.24
C GLU A 240 -16.78 8.08 4.59
N ARG A 241 -15.85 7.71 3.70
CA ARG A 241 -14.92 6.60 3.87
C ARG A 241 -13.51 7.05 4.24
N SER A 242 -13.33 8.33 4.55
CA SER A 242 -12.02 8.89 4.91
C SER A 242 -11.79 8.96 6.40
N ALA A 243 -10.56 8.69 6.82
CA ALA A 243 -10.07 8.92 8.17
C ALA A 243 -8.80 9.77 8.11
N LEU A 244 -8.72 10.79 8.97
CA LEU A 244 -7.58 11.71 9.05
C LEU A 244 -6.89 11.58 10.41
N SER A 245 -5.59 11.28 10.40
CA SER A 245 -4.73 11.32 11.58
C SER A 245 -3.82 12.53 11.50
N ILE A 246 -3.72 13.29 12.60
CA ILE A 246 -2.87 14.48 12.68
C ILE A 246 -1.98 14.37 13.92
N LEU A 247 -0.67 14.47 13.73
CA LEU A 247 0.30 14.62 14.80
C LEU A 247 0.64 16.11 14.92
N ILE A 248 0.55 16.64 16.13
CA ILE A 248 0.89 18.03 16.41
C ILE A 248 2.08 18.11 17.37
N PRO A 249 2.97 19.11 17.22
CA PRO A 249 4.07 19.32 18.16
C PRO A 249 3.57 19.44 19.59
N LYS A 250 4.24 18.75 20.53
CA LYS A 250 4.03 19.00 21.95
C LYS A 250 4.47 20.44 22.27
N LYS A 251 3.64 21.19 22.95
CA LYS A 251 4.05 22.50 23.51
C LYS A 251 5.13 22.26 24.56
N GLU A 252 6.29 22.88 24.38
CA GLU A 252 7.31 22.92 25.45
C GLU A 252 6.67 23.46 26.72
N GLY A 253 6.66 22.68 27.79
CA GLY A 253 6.15 23.07 29.10
C GLY A 253 5.04 22.23 29.72
N ALA A 254 4.55 21.18 29.07
CA ALA A 254 3.57 20.26 29.66
C ALA A 254 4.27 19.01 30.25
N SER A 255 5.27 19.22 31.11
CA SER A 255 5.77 18.15 32.01
C SER A 255 5.01 18.27 33.32
N GLN A 256 4.03 17.42 33.54
CA GLN A 256 3.56 17.01 34.86
C GLN A 256 3.50 15.49 34.93
#